data_ecc537751ab7417d541dfa9df872a32a
#
_entry.id   ecc537751ab7417d541dfa9df872a32a
#
_cell.length_a   1.000
_cell.length_b   1.000
_cell.length_c   1.000
_cell.angle_alpha   90.00
_cell.angle_beta   90.00
_cell.angle_gamma   90.00
#
_symmetry.space_group_name_H-M   'P 1'
#
loop_
_entity.id
_entity.type
_entity.pdbx_description
1 polymer ?
#
loop_
_entity_poly.entity_id
_entity_poly.type
_entity_poly.pdbx_seq_one_letter_code
_entity_poly.pdbx_strand_id
1 'polypeptide(L)'
;MSMIKKVLNMRKTRFMTAVAVMFAVVFTTADVHAAVSLLYTPYAGLEYEYTENVTCGTIRYVSQNPSSVQYKAAYWGNYSASSECLTANISMALSYVGANVTPQNILDYNRSTIWKRNWGGITSYAETTLDVAMANYINGAGKYSPPILHLTGDNCGYSRGHYVLVVGKVAENQYEVIDPYCDVYNQPTWQITIADDVVNYALSSGSRICSSPLSSAYQYYNANAVIGQQAAPTASETPDDEANEQEAESQEPATIADANFPQRIIEGQAFSIKGIINSQSNITNVTVAITNSAGAEVIAASAQPGTTSYDIYKGLDNSVAFGTLVAGKYVYTVRAANAAGEVTLISQEFVVAPAVTSIISANNCASGIYLKWKSINSATGYYIFRREGSGEYTLLADVAGNSAASSISFTDKKTKGATRYAYRICAYKDDAGTHIDGDSSAGKACFKLSAPGAVKVKRLSSKSIRVSFKKVKRARYYQVQYSTSKNFSGAKIVNISGNTKTIKKLKKGKKYYVRVRACMKSSSITYRSAWSAAKRM
;
A
#
# COMPACT_ATOMS: atom_id res chain seq x y z
N MET A 1 -10.88 -40.37 21.74
CA MET A 1 -11.14 -38.94 22.04
C MET A 1 -9.94 -38.17 22.60
N SER A 2 -8.92 -38.83 23.15
CA SER A 2 -7.73 -38.20 23.75
C SER A 2 -6.67 -37.73 22.74
N MET A 3 -6.48 -38.41 21.61
CA MET A 3 -5.45 -38.06 20.61
C MET A 3 -5.81 -36.84 19.74
N ILE A 4 -7.09 -36.61 19.48
CA ILE A 4 -7.54 -35.48 18.65
C ILE A 4 -7.40 -34.14 19.41
N LYS A 5 -7.59 -34.13 20.73
CA LYS A 5 -7.36 -32.93 21.55
C LYS A 5 -5.87 -32.55 21.65
N LYS A 6 -4.94 -33.52 21.59
CA LYS A 6 -3.50 -33.27 21.66
C LYS A 6 -2.95 -32.69 20.35
N VAL A 7 -3.49 -33.10 19.21
CA VAL A 7 -3.10 -32.56 17.89
C VAL A 7 -3.66 -31.14 17.66
N LEU A 8 -4.87 -30.86 18.14
CA LEU A 8 -5.42 -29.48 18.06
C LEU A 8 -4.68 -28.49 18.96
N ASN A 9 -4.23 -28.91 20.15
CA ASN A 9 -3.44 -28.04 21.03
C ASN A 9 -2.01 -27.82 20.50
N MET A 10 -1.38 -28.82 19.89
CA MET A 10 -0.06 -28.63 19.27
C MET A 10 -0.10 -27.71 18.06
N ARG A 11 -1.18 -27.72 17.28
CA ARG A 11 -1.36 -26.76 16.17
C ARG A 11 -1.63 -25.34 16.65
N LYS A 12 -2.39 -25.17 17.73
CA LYS A 12 -2.60 -23.83 18.34
C LYS A 12 -1.31 -23.25 18.93
N THR A 13 -0.51 -24.06 19.61
CA THR A 13 0.75 -23.59 20.22
C THR A 13 1.81 -23.26 19.16
N ARG A 14 1.89 -24.05 18.07
CA ARG A 14 2.81 -23.71 16.95
C ARG A 14 2.34 -22.51 16.14
N PHE A 15 1.03 -22.30 15.98
CA PHE A 15 0.50 -21.13 15.31
C PHE A 15 0.69 -19.85 16.15
N MET A 16 0.52 -19.91 17.46
CA MET A 16 0.82 -18.79 18.35
C MET A 16 2.33 -18.50 18.45
N THR A 17 3.18 -19.52 18.39
CA THR A 17 4.64 -19.32 18.40
C THR A 17 5.15 -18.77 17.07
N ALA A 18 4.57 -19.15 15.93
CA ALA A 18 4.90 -18.57 14.61
C ALA A 18 4.41 -17.13 14.50
N VAL A 19 3.22 -16.81 15.01
CA VAL A 19 2.70 -15.44 15.06
C VAL A 19 3.51 -14.58 16.05
N ALA A 20 3.92 -15.15 17.21
CA ALA A 20 4.78 -14.44 18.18
C ALA A 20 6.21 -14.23 17.65
N VAL A 21 6.76 -15.15 16.83
CA VAL A 21 8.08 -14.99 16.21
C VAL A 21 8.02 -14.00 15.02
N MET A 22 6.95 -13.97 14.23
CA MET A 22 6.76 -12.92 13.21
C MET A 22 6.55 -11.53 13.83
N PHE A 23 5.90 -11.43 15.00
CA PHE A 23 5.82 -10.15 15.72
C PHE A 23 7.10 -9.76 16.46
N ALA A 24 7.95 -10.72 16.82
CA ALA A 24 9.21 -10.43 17.53
C ALA A 24 10.39 -10.04 16.62
N VAL A 25 10.32 -10.30 15.31
CA VAL A 25 11.35 -9.87 14.34
C VAL A 25 11.02 -8.50 13.71
N VAL A 26 9.75 -8.04 13.81
CA VAL A 26 9.34 -6.73 13.24
C VAL A 26 9.36 -5.62 14.29
N PHE A 27 9.42 -5.92 15.59
CA PHE A 27 9.45 -4.92 16.64
C PHE A 27 10.44 -5.30 17.75
N THR A 28 11.68 -4.94 17.62
CA THR A 28 12.36 -4.39 18.76
C THR A 28 11.76 -3.00 18.99
N THR A 29 10.70 -2.98 19.78
CA THR A 29 9.98 -1.76 20.18
C THR A 29 10.89 -0.68 20.79
N ALA A 30 12.14 -1.02 21.11
CA ALA A 30 13.14 -0.10 21.57
C ALA A 30 13.58 0.90 20.47
N ASP A 31 13.73 0.47 19.21
CA ASP A 31 14.26 1.37 18.17
C ASP A 31 13.20 2.29 17.58
N VAL A 32 11.95 1.84 17.46
CA VAL A 32 10.83 2.71 17.03
C VAL A 32 10.45 3.68 18.15
N HIS A 33 10.46 3.23 19.40
CA HIS A 33 10.26 4.12 20.55
C HIS A 33 11.48 5.04 20.77
N ALA A 34 12.70 4.63 20.43
CA ALA A 34 13.86 5.50 20.51
C ALA A 34 13.80 6.59 19.43
N ALA A 35 13.39 6.29 18.20
CA ALA A 35 13.16 7.31 17.18
C ALA A 35 12.01 8.25 17.58
N VAL A 36 10.91 7.72 18.10
CA VAL A 36 9.78 8.49 18.60
C VAL A 36 10.08 9.17 19.94
N SER A 37 10.86 8.56 20.84
CA SER A 37 11.23 9.17 22.12
C SER A 37 12.33 10.22 21.99
N LEU A 38 13.13 10.21 20.92
CA LEU A 38 13.98 11.34 20.54
C LEU A 38 13.16 12.52 19.99
N LEU A 39 11.96 12.26 19.47
CA LEU A 39 10.95 13.25 19.12
C LEU A 39 10.20 13.77 20.36
N TYR A 40 10.12 12.98 21.41
CA TYR A 40 9.36 13.20 22.63
C TYR A 40 10.25 13.31 23.86
N THR A 41 11.07 14.32 23.93
CA THR A 41 11.28 14.92 25.24
C THR A 41 10.16 15.96 25.40
N PRO A 42 9.09 15.61 26.13
CA PRO A 42 7.98 16.50 26.25
C PRO A 42 8.41 17.66 27.13
N TYR A 43 8.11 18.86 26.71
CA TYR A 43 7.84 19.99 27.57
C TYR A 43 8.89 20.52 28.54
N ALA A 44 10.04 19.93 28.71
CA ALA A 44 11.12 20.48 29.50
C ALA A 44 12.03 21.30 28.58
N GLY A 45 11.62 22.57 28.33
CA GLY A 45 12.51 23.59 27.81
C GLY A 45 13.27 23.29 26.55
N LEU A 46 12.56 22.80 25.50
CA LEU A 46 13.13 22.72 24.15
C LEU A 46 13.36 24.15 23.65
N GLU A 47 14.37 24.81 24.13
CA GLU A 47 15.07 25.85 23.40
C GLU A 47 15.77 25.11 22.23
N TYR A 48 15.09 25.03 21.11
CA TYR A 48 15.75 24.70 19.85
C TYR A 48 16.61 25.92 19.48
N GLU A 49 17.78 26.00 20.08
CA GLU A 49 18.80 26.84 19.52
C GLU A 49 19.13 26.37 18.12
N TYR A 50 19.19 27.32 17.22
CA TYR A 50 19.64 27.11 15.87
C TYR A 50 21.11 26.70 15.94
N THR A 51 21.39 25.42 15.96
CA THR A 51 22.75 24.90 15.86
C THR A 51 23.05 24.69 14.38
N GLU A 52 24.20 25.12 13.93
CA GLU A 52 24.65 24.95 12.53
C GLU A 52 24.73 23.48 12.10
N ASN A 53 24.75 22.55 13.05
CA ASN A 53 24.85 21.12 12.83
C ASN A 53 23.57 20.41 13.33
N VAL A 54 22.73 19.97 12.40
CA VAL A 54 21.56 19.13 12.71
C VAL A 54 21.97 17.66 12.66
N THR A 55 21.79 16.95 13.78
CA THR A 55 22.04 15.50 13.84
C THR A 55 20.96 14.75 13.06
N CYS A 56 21.35 13.85 12.15
CA CYS A 56 20.40 12.98 11.45
C CYS A 56 19.52 12.21 12.45
N GLY A 57 18.23 12.08 12.15
CA GLY A 57 17.25 11.46 13.03
C GLY A 57 16.59 12.41 14.04
N THR A 58 16.97 13.69 14.06
CA THR A 58 16.36 14.71 14.91
C THR A 58 15.46 15.61 14.07
N ILE A 59 14.20 15.77 14.46
CA ILE A 59 13.28 16.70 13.82
C ILE A 59 13.34 18.05 14.54
N ARG A 60 13.74 19.08 13.81
CA ARG A 60 13.61 20.45 14.30
C ARG A 60 12.17 20.92 14.07
N TYR A 61 11.42 21.05 15.14
CA TYR A 61 10.04 21.53 15.04
C TYR A 61 9.97 22.98 14.54
N VAL A 62 9.10 23.21 13.57
CA VAL A 62 8.85 24.53 13.00
C VAL A 62 7.36 24.84 13.13
N SER A 63 7.01 25.75 14.06
CA SER A 63 5.65 26.26 14.16
C SER A 63 5.39 27.33 13.11
N GLN A 64 4.26 27.23 12.42
CA GLN A 64 3.76 28.28 11.53
C GLN A 64 2.80 29.25 12.24
N ASN A 65 2.44 29.01 13.49
CA ASN A 65 1.53 29.85 14.24
C ASN A 65 2.26 30.92 15.04
N PRO A 66 2.11 32.21 14.69
CA PRO A 66 2.77 33.31 15.40
C PRO A 66 2.41 33.43 16.88
N SER A 67 1.28 32.87 17.30
CA SER A 67 0.82 32.89 18.70
C SER A 67 1.39 31.72 19.51
N SER A 68 2.04 30.75 18.89
CA SER A 68 2.68 29.63 19.57
C SER A 68 3.96 30.03 20.25
N VAL A 69 4.20 29.54 21.46
CA VAL A 69 5.48 29.72 22.19
C VAL A 69 6.66 29.08 21.45
N GLN A 70 6.37 28.18 20.54
CA GLN A 70 7.36 27.46 19.71
C GLN A 70 7.63 28.14 18.36
N TYR A 71 6.92 29.25 18.07
CA TYR A 71 7.16 30.05 16.88
C TYR A 71 8.46 30.83 16.99
N LYS A 72 9.32 30.70 16.03
CA LYS A 72 10.56 31.47 15.93
C LYS A 72 10.53 32.33 14.67
N ALA A 73 10.34 33.65 14.85
CA ALA A 73 10.28 34.59 13.73
C ALA A 73 11.55 34.55 12.86
N ALA A 74 12.71 34.24 13.44
CA ALA A 74 13.98 34.11 12.74
C ALA A 74 13.97 33.01 11.65
N TYR A 75 13.14 31.98 11.77
CA TYR A 75 13.02 30.93 10.77
C TYR A 75 12.24 31.37 9.53
N TRP A 76 11.41 32.39 9.66
CA TRP A 76 10.50 32.87 8.62
C TRP A 76 11.01 34.14 7.94
N GLY A 77 11.94 34.86 8.53
CA GLY A 77 12.46 36.12 8.00
C GLY A 77 11.32 37.12 7.74
N ASN A 78 11.21 37.58 6.50
CA ASN A 78 10.18 38.53 6.06
C ASN A 78 8.86 37.86 5.59
N TYR A 79 8.74 36.55 5.69
CA TYR A 79 7.58 35.82 5.20
C TYR A 79 6.53 35.62 6.29
N SER A 80 5.25 35.61 5.88
CA SER A 80 4.14 35.26 6.77
C SER A 80 4.02 33.77 6.92
N ALA A 81 4.08 33.26 8.15
CA ALA A 81 4.01 31.84 8.46
C ALA A 81 2.59 31.26 8.33
N SER A 82 1.54 32.08 8.40
CA SER A 82 0.15 31.63 8.64
C SER A 82 -0.48 30.75 7.57
N SER A 83 0.12 30.63 6.39
CA SER A 83 -0.37 29.78 5.28
C SER A 83 0.68 28.81 4.74
N GLU A 84 1.74 28.57 5.50
CA GLU A 84 2.95 27.89 5.01
C GLU A 84 3.18 26.51 5.66
N CYS A 85 2.09 25.76 5.90
CA CYS A 85 2.19 24.40 6.45
C CYS A 85 3.10 23.47 5.63
N LEU A 86 3.05 23.58 4.30
CA LEU A 86 3.95 22.82 3.44
C LEU A 86 5.41 23.16 3.71
N THR A 87 5.74 24.45 3.71
CA THR A 87 7.10 24.96 3.92
C THR A 87 7.67 24.53 5.27
N ALA A 88 6.84 24.59 6.33
CA ALA A 88 7.21 24.13 7.66
C ALA A 88 7.51 22.62 7.67
N ASN A 89 6.64 21.80 7.05
CA ASN A 89 6.83 20.35 6.98
C ASN A 89 8.08 19.96 6.15
N ILE A 90 8.36 20.66 5.06
CA ILE A 90 9.59 20.45 4.28
C ILE A 90 10.82 20.75 5.15
N SER A 91 10.83 21.87 5.87
CA SER A 91 11.94 22.22 6.76
C SER A 91 12.14 21.16 7.86
N MET A 92 11.06 20.69 8.45
CA MET A 92 11.11 19.63 9.47
C MET A 92 11.61 18.28 8.88
N ALA A 93 11.09 17.88 7.74
CA ALA A 93 11.51 16.65 7.06
C ALA A 93 12.99 16.67 6.67
N LEU A 94 13.47 17.78 6.12
CA LEU A 94 14.87 17.99 5.79
C LEU A 94 15.78 17.97 7.02
N SER A 95 15.33 18.53 8.16
CA SER A 95 16.11 18.49 9.39
C SER A 95 16.37 17.05 9.87
N TYR A 96 15.39 16.17 9.71
CA TYR A 96 15.53 14.76 10.09
C TYR A 96 16.66 14.04 9.33
N VAL A 97 16.82 14.34 8.05
CA VAL A 97 17.89 13.76 7.21
C VAL A 97 19.18 14.57 7.24
N GLY A 98 19.33 15.46 8.22
CA GLY A 98 20.58 16.18 8.51
C GLY A 98 20.78 17.50 7.77
N ALA A 99 19.75 18.07 7.13
CA ALA A 99 19.83 19.35 6.48
C ALA A 99 19.38 20.50 7.38
N ASN A 100 20.19 21.54 7.46
CA ASN A 100 19.84 22.77 8.18
C ASN A 100 19.14 23.77 7.26
N VAL A 101 17.87 23.50 6.90
CA VAL A 101 17.07 24.32 5.98
C VAL A 101 15.91 24.94 6.72
N THR A 102 15.83 26.28 6.73
CA THR A 102 14.72 27.01 7.37
C THR A 102 13.56 27.23 6.39
N PRO A 103 12.35 27.54 6.86
CA PRO A 103 11.26 27.98 5.99
C PRO A 103 11.63 29.16 5.09
N GLN A 104 12.41 30.12 5.58
CA GLN A 104 12.91 31.23 4.78
C GLN A 104 13.72 30.73 3.58
N ASN A 105 14.68 29.82 3.82
CA ASN A 105 15.48 29.25 2.74
C ASN A 105 14.63 28.56 1.67
N ILE A 106 13.51 27.96 2.08
CA ILE A 106 12.59 27.30 1.17
C ILE A 106 11.78 28.32 0.36
N LEU A 107 11.29 29.37 1.01
CA LEU A 107 10.46 30.42 0.40
C LEU A 107 11.24 31.33 -0.55
N ASP A 108 12.56 31.43 -0.39
CA ASP A 108 13.44 32.13 -1.33
C ASP A 108 13.47 31.49 -2.72
N TYR A 109 12.87 30.31 -2.86
CA TYR A 109 12.76 29.58 -4.12
C TYR A 109 11.31 29.51 -4.63
N ASN A 110 11.18 29.24 -5.94
CA ASN A 110 9.88 29.13 -6.58
C ASN A 110 9.08 27.93 -6.04
N ARG A 111 7.89 28.18 -5.51
CA ARG A 111 6.98 27.17 -4.92
C ARG A 111 6.66 26.00 -5.84
N SER A 112 6.62 26.20 -7.16
CA SER A 112 6.30 25.13 -8.11
C SER A 112 7.41 24.07 -8.24
N THR A 113 8.62 24.36 -7.79
CA THR A 113 9.79 23.48 -7.90
C THR A 113 10.34 23.01 -6.56
N ILE A 114 9.74 23.46 -5.45
CA ILE A 114 10.18 23.16 -4.06
C ILE A 114 10.41 21.66 -3.84
N TRP A 115 9.47 20.82 -4.29
CA TRP A 115 9.52 19.37 -4.11
C TRP A 115 10.68 18.68 -4.82
N LYS A 116 11.09 19.22 -5.97
CA LYS A 116 12.09 18.60 -6.85
C LYS A 116 13.51 19.13 -6.63
N ARG A 117 13.66 19.99 -5.63
CA ARG A 117 14.97 20.62 -5.40
C ARG A 117 15.92 19.66 -4.68
N ASN A 118 17.16 19.67 -5.13
CA ASN A 118 18.28 19.08 -4.40
C ASN A 118 18.75 20.04 -3.31
N TRP A 119 18.69 19.61 -2.07
CA TRP A 119 19.12 20.35 -0.88
C TRP A 119 20.48 19.81 -0.41
N GLY A 120 21.57 20.12 -1.15
CA GLY A 120 22.90 19.64 -0.76
C GLY A 120 23.06 18.12 -0.81
N GLY A 121 22.59 17.48 -1.89
CA GLY A 121 22.60 16.02 -2.04
C GLY A 121 21.34 15.32 -1.53
N ILE A 122 20.45 16.04 -0.86
CA ILE A 122 19.18 15.50 -0.38
C ILE A 122 18.11 15.74 -1.44
N THR A 123 17.50 14.68 -1.94
CA THR A 123 16.49 14.73 -3.00
C THR A 123 15.11 14.34 -2.48
N SER A 124 14.06 14.93 -3.07
CA SER A 124 12.69 14.54 -2.76
C SER A 124 12.40 13.16 -3.35
N TYR A 125 11.81 12.28 -2.56
CA TYR A 125 11.26 11.00 -3.00
C TYR A 125 9.74 11.18 -3.17
N ALA A 126 9.34 11.67 -4.33
CA ALA A 126 7.97 12.08 -4.57
C ALA A 126 7.04 10.89 -4.86
N GLU A 127 5.77 11.05 -4.52
CA GLU A 127 4.61 10.28 -5.00
C GLU A 127 4.62 8.78 -4.67
N THR A 128 4.91 8.43 -3.43
CA THR A 128 4.73 7.08 -2.92
C THR A 128 3.49 6.98 -2.03
N THR A 129 3.02 5.77 -1.75
CA THR A 129 1.95 5.57 -0.77
C THR A 129 2.47 5.84 0.65
N LEU A 130 1.57 6.20 1.56
CA LEU A 130 1.95 6.44 2.95
C LEU A 130 2.61 5.20 3.59
N ASP A 131 2.10 4.00 3.31
CA ASP A 131 2.67 2.76 3.85
C ASP A 131 4.11 2.53 3.38
N VAL A 132 4.41 2.79 2.11
CA VAL A 132 5.78 2.70 1.57
C VAL A 132 6.68 3.77 2.18
N ALA A 133 6.20 5.00 2.28
CA ALA A 133 6.97 6.09 2.86
C ALA A 133 7.26 5.85 4.36
N MET A 134 6.29 5.31 5.11
CA MET A 134 6.48 4.93 6.51
C MET A 134 7.46 3.77 6.66
N ALA A 135 7.40 2.77 5.79
CA ALA A 135 8.38 1.67 5.79
C ALA A 135 9.80 2.18 5.52
N ASN A 136 9.97 3.08 4.56
CA ASN A 136 11.24 3.74 4.28
C ASN A 136 11.75 4.52 5.49
N TYR A 137 10.89 5.31 6.13
CA TYR A 137 11.23 6.10 7.30
C TYR A 137 11.67 5.23 8.48
N ILE A 138 10.90 4.19 8.79
CA ILE A 138 11.16 3.30 9.93
C ILE A 138 12.42 2.45 9.71
N ASN A 139 12.60 1.89 8.50
CA ASN A 139 13.65 0.93 8.20
C ASN A 139 14.89 1.54 7.53
N GLY A 140 14.83 2.81 7.16
CA GLY A 140 15.85 3.46 6.34
C GLY A 140 17.07 3.98 7.09
N ALA A 141 17.24 3.66 8.39
CA ALA A 141 18.39 4.08 9.21
C ALA A 141 18.73 5.58 9.09
N GLY A 142 17.71 6.44 9.13
CA GLY A 142 17.86 7.90 9.04
C GLY A 142 17.99 8.47 7.62
N LYS A 143 18.06 7.62 6.61
CA LYS A 143 18.21 8.07 5.21
C LYS A 143 16.94 8.68 4.62
N TYR A 144 15.77 8.28 5.10
CA TYR A 144 14.48 8.79 4.64
C TYR A 144 13.85 9.66 5.71
N SER A 145 13.37 10.81 5.33
CA SER A 145 12.62 11.69 6.23
C SER A 145 11.27 11.08 6.62
N PRO A 146 10.65 11.53 7.71
CA PRO A 146 9.22 11.30 7.91
C PRO A 146 8.42 11.75 6.69
N PRO A 147 7.34 11.02 6.31
CA PRO A 147 6.50 11.40 5.19
C PRO A 147 5.70 12.68 5.45
N ILE A 148 5.59 13.53 4.44
CA ILE A 148 4.68 14.69 4.44
C ILE A 148 3.39 14.27 3.76
N LEU A 149 2.26 14.39 4.45
CA LEU A 149 0.93 14.05 3.96
C LEU A 149 0.11 15.32 3.69
N HIS A 150 -0.55 15.38 2.53
CA HIS A 150 -1.47 16.44 2.17
C HIS A 150 -2.92 16.06 2.53
N LEU A 151 -3.55 16.84 3.37
CA LEU A 151 -4.95 16.67 3.76
C LEU A 151 -5.80 17.65 2.94
N THR A 152 -6.69 17.12 2.11
CA THR A 152 -7.61 17.90 1.28
C THR A 152 -9.05 17.52 1.64
N GLY A 153 -9.84 18.45 2.14
CA GLY A 153 -11.23 18.15 2.45
C GLY A 153 -12.01 19.41 2.86
N ASP A 154 -13.26 19.48 2.44
CA ASP A 154 -14.15 20.62 2.68
C ASP A 154 -14.39 20.91 4.17
N ASN A 155 -14.17 19.92 5.04
CA ASN A 155 -14.40 20.02 6.48
C ASN A 155 -13.16 20.40 7.31
N CYS A 156 -11.99 20.49 6.68
CA CYS A 156 -10.73 20.76 7.39
C CYS A 156 -10.55 22.22 7.83
N GLY A 157 -11.43 23.12 7.42
CA GLY A 157 -11.32 24.56 7.72
C GLY A 157 -10.24 25.28 6.92
N TYR A 158 -9.51 24.56 6.06
CA TYR A 158 -8.46 25.07 5.20
C TYR A 158 -8.91 24.95 3.74
N SER A 159 -9.34 26.04 3.16
CA SER A 159 -9.86 26.10 1.76
C SER A 159 -8.84 25.65 0.69
N ARG A 160 -7.58 25.43 1.06
CA ARG A 160 -6.49 25.03 0.14
C ARG A 160 -5.77 23.76 0.58
N GLY A 161 -6.34 22.99 1.51
CA GLY A 161 -5.70 21.83 2.12
C GLY A 161 -4.70 22.17 3.21
N HIS A 162 -4.20 21.14 3.89
CA HIS A 162 -3.25 21.23 4.98
C HIS A 162 -2.18 20.15 4.86
N TYR A 163 -0.95 20.44 5.29
CA TYR A 163 0.15 19.48 5.29
C TYR A 163 0.56 19.14 6.71
N VAL A 164 0.82 17.86 6.95
CA VAL A 164 1.32 17.32 8.23
C VAL A 164 2.49 16.38 7.99
N LEU A 165 3.36 16.23 8.98
CA LEU A 165 4.48 15.31 8.95
C LEU A 165 4.13 14.06 9.74
N VAL A 166 4.15 12.88 9.10
CA VAL A 166 3.80 11.60 9.74
C VAL A 166 5.04 11.00 10.40
N VAL A 167 5.06 10.94 11.72
CA VAL A 167 6.27 10.61 12.50
C VAL A 167 6.22 9.27 13.22
N GLY A 168 5.08 8.62 13.27
CA GLY A 168 4.95 7.32 13.91
C GLY A 168 3.73 6.53 13.43
N LYS A 169 3.79 5.21 13.56
CA LYS A 169 2.68 4.30 13.40
C LYS A 169 2.30 3.77 14.79
N VAL A 170 1.14 4.17 15.29
CA VAL A 170 0.68 3.83 16.65
C VAL A 170 -0.02 2.48 16.68
N ALA A 171 -0.81 2.19 15.64
CA ALA A 171 -1.52 0.93 15.44
C ALA A 171 -1.81 0.72 13.96
N GLU A 172 -2.45 -0.39 13.59
CA GLU A 172 -2.93 -0.59 12.23
C GLU A 172 -3.87 0.55 11.83
N ASN A 173 -3.53 1.26 10.74
CA ASN A 173 -4.25 2.44 10.24
C ASN A 173 -4.34 3.63 11.22
N GLN A 174 -3.47 3.69 12.22
CA GLN A 174 -3.34 4.82 13.13
C GLN A 174 -1.91 5.34 13.10
N TYR A 175 -1.77 6.64 12.88
CA TYR A 175 -0.48 7.30 12.73
C TYR A 175 -0.41 8.53 13.63
N GLU A 176 0.78 8.80 14.11
CA GLU A 176 1.10 10.04 14.81
C GLU A 176 1.67 11.05 13.82
N VAL A 177 1.20 12.29 13.89
CA VAL A 177 1.61 13.37 12.99
C VAL A 177 2.06 14.58 13.76
N ILE A 178 3.02 15.32 13.20
CA ILE A 178 3.36 16.68 13.63
C ILE A 178 2.57 17.64 12.74
N ASP A 179 1.84 18.55 13.38
CA ASP A 179 1.12 19.64 12.73
C ASP A 179 1.84 20.97 13.00
N PRO A 180 2.35 21.66 11.99
CA PRO A 180 3.04 22.93 12.20
C PRO A 180 2.11 24.07 12.63
N TYR A 181 0.79 23.92 12.51
CA TYR A 181 -0.21 24.88 12.95
C TYR A 181 -0.77 24.59 14.35
N CYS A 182 -0.35 23.51 14.96
CA CYS A 182 -0.83 23.13 16.28
C CYS A 182 -0.30 24.05 17.35
N ASP A 183 -1.21 24.65 18.14
CA ASP A 183 -0.76 25.65 19.07
C ASP A 183 -1.63 25.94 20.28
N VAL A 184 -2.86 25.52 20.25
CA VAL A 184 -3.80 25.93 21.29
C VAL A 184 -3.51 25.24 22.63
N TYR A 185 -2.78 24.12 22.62
CA TYR A 185 -2.52 23.29 23.80
C TYR A 185 -1.06 22.86 23.99
N ASN A 186 -0.11 23.53 23.35
CA ASN A 186 1.31 23.14 23.41
C ASN A 186 1.58 21.65 23.05
N GLN A 187 0.78 21.05 22.19
CA GLN A 187 0.98 19.67 21.73
C GLN A 187 1.23 19.67 20.22
N PRO A 188 2.47 19.48 19.78
CA PRO A 188 2.80 19.49 18.35
C PRO A 188 2.34 18.22 17.61
N THR A 189 1.92 17.19 18.32
CA THR A 189 1.57 15.90 17.72
C THR A 189 0.10 15.56 17.91
N TRP A 190 -0.43 14.88 16.90
CA TRP A 190 -1.81 14.40 16.83
C TRP A 190 -1.84 12.98 16.30
N GLN A 191 -2.97 12.32 16.49
CA GLN A 191 -3.22 11.03 15.87
C GLN A 191 -4.19 11.17 14.69
N ILE A 192 -3.85 10.55 13.58
CA ILE A 192 -4.76 10.36 12.45
C ILE A 192 -5.13 8.89 12.32
N THR A 193 -6.34 8.63 11.86
CA THR A 193 -6.82 7.30 11.49
C THR A 193 -7.13 7.25 10.02
N ILE A 194 -6.72 6.17 9.35
CA ILE A 194 -7.01 5.94 7.94
C ILE A 194 -8.03 4.81 7.83
N ALA A 195 -9.19 5.09 7.24
CA ALA A 195 -10.22 4.11 7.01
C ALA A 195 -10.79 4.25 5.60
N ASP A 196 -10.80 3.16 4.84
CA ASP A 196 -11.35 3.15 3.45
C ASP A 196 -10.71 4.22 2.53
N ASP A 197 -9.40 4.42 2.63
CA ASP A 197 -8.63 5.45 1.92
C ASP A 197 -9.06 6.89 2.28
N VAL A 198 -9.63 7.09 3.47
CA VAL A 198 -9.97 8.39 4.05
C VAL A 198 -9.18 8.60 5.33
N VAL A 199 -8.45 9.71 5.38
CA VAL A 199 -7.75 10.17 6.58
C VAL A 199 -8.75 10.91 7.48
N ASN A 200 -8.91 10.45 8.70
CA ASN A 200 -9.70 11.14 9.73
C ASN A 200 -8.74 11.80 10.72
N TYR A 201 -8.90 13.08 10.89
CA TYR A 201 -8.04 13.94 11.68
C TYR A 201 -8.89 14.80 12.62
N ALA A 202 -8.59 14.76 13.92
CA ALA A 202 -9.26 15.58 14.91
C ALA A 202 -8.48 16.86 15.12
N LEU A 203 -9.05 18.02 14.78
CA LEU A 203 -8.46 19.30 15.09
C LEU A 203 -8.44 19.55 16.61
N SER A 204 -7.43 20.27 17.08
CA SER A 204 -7.16 20.55 18.50
C SER A 204 -8.32 21.12 19.31
N SER A 205 -9.26 21.78 18.64
CA SER A 205 -10.46 22.31 19.29
C SER A 205 -11.50 21.26 19.68
N GLY A 206 -11.26 19.97 19.38
CA GLY A 206 -12.20 18.87 19.67
C GLY A 206 -13.54 18.94 18.89
N SER A 207 -13.74 20.00 18.10
CA SER A 207 -15.04 20.32 17.51
C SER A 207 -15.15 19.97 16.03
N ARG A 208 -14.07 19.55 15.35
CA ARG A 208 -14.09 19.19 13.93
C ARG A 208 -13.26 17.95 13.67
N ILE A 209 -13.88 16.93 13.12
CA ILE A 209 -13.20 15.81 12.50
C ILE A 209 -13.02 16.18 11.03
N CYS A 210 -11.79 16.34 10.60
CA CYS A 210 -11.42 16.51 9.21
C CYS A 210 -11.41 15.15 8.55
N SER A 211 -12.09 14.99 7.43
CA SER A 211 -12.01 13.80 6.59
C SER A 211 -11.45 14.19 5.24
N SER A 212 -10.33 13.61 4.88
CA SER A 212 -9.63 13.86 3.62
C SER A 212 -9.42 12.55 2.87
N PRO A 213 -9.54 12.53 1.53
CA PRO A 213 -9.01 11.42 0.76
C PRO A 213 -7.53 11.21 1.06
N LEU A 214 -7.09 9.95 1.16
CA LEU A 214 -5.68 9.63 1.31
C LEU A 214 -4.95 10.03 0.03
N SER A 215 -4.01 10.96 0.15
CA SER A 215 -3.14 11.40 -0.94
C SER A 215 -1.83 10.61 -0.97
N SER A 216 -1.02 10.85 -2.01
CA SER A 216 0.37 10.42 -2.02
C SER A 216 1.14 11.12 -0.89
N ALA A 217 2.11 10.42 -0.32
CA ALA A 217 3.04 10.98 0.65
C ALA A 217 4.33 11.46 -0.03
N TYR A 218 4.89 12.55 0.47
CA TYR A 218 6.17 13.12 -0.02
C TYR A 218 7.26 12.86 1.02
N GLN A 219 8.45 12.53 0.56
CA GLN A 219 9.54 12.12 1.44
C GLN A 219 10.88 12.60 0.88
N TYR A 220 11.81 13.02 1.73
CA TYR A 220 13.19 13.35 1.37
C TYR A 220 14.11 12.18 1.64
N TYR A 221 15.14 12.04 0.81
CA TYR A 221 16.14 10.98 0.91
C TYR A 221 17.55 11.57 0.94
N ASN A 222 18.35 11.13 1.92
CA ASN A 222 19.78 11.43 2.03
C ASN A 222 20.56 10.12 2.14
N ALA A 223 21.27 9.75 1.09
CA ALA A 223 22.04 8.51 1.04
C ALA A 223 23.12 8.42 2.14
N ASN A 224 23.63 9.56 2.58
CA ASN A 224 24.73 9.66 3.55
C ASN A 224 24.25 9.84 4.99
N ALA A 225 22.93 9.93 5.23
CA ALA A 225 22.40 10.11 6.57
C ALA A 225 22.55 8.81 7.38
N VAL A 226 23.03 8.95 8.62
CA VAL A 226 23.11 7.87 9.61
C VAL A 226 22.59 8.42 10.94
N ILE A 227 21.64 7.73 11.57
CA ILE A 227 21.06 8.15 12.85
C ILE A 227 22.16 8.25 13.93
N GLY A 228 22.23 9.40 14.60
CA GLY A 228 23.14 9.63 15.73
C GLY A 228 24.56 10.03 15.36
N GLN A 229 24.89 10.18 14.07
CA GLN A 229 26.19 10.75 13.69
C GLN A 229 26.05 12.25 13.42
N GLN A 230 26.86 13.02 14.14
CA GLN A 230 27.10 14.43 13.86
C GLN A 230 27.95 14.51 12.60
N ALA A 231 27.57 15.36 11.65
CA ALA A 231 28.41 15.62 10.49
C ALA A 231 29.79 16.09 10.98
N ALA A 232 30.84 15.37 10.57
CA ALA A 232 32.20 15.79 10.88
C ALA A 232 32.44 17.17 10.25
N PRO A 233 33.12 18.10 10.96
CA PRO A 233 33.48 19.37 10.37
C PRO A 233 34.42 19.14 9.20
N THR A 234 34.14 19.73 8.06
CA THR A 234 35.05 19.81 6.93
C THR A 234 36.34 20.46 7.38
N ALA A 235 37.43 19.69 7.33
CA ALA A 235 38.76 20.21 7.60
C ALA A 235 39.08 21.31 6.59
N SER A 236 39.48 22.44 7.13
CA SER A 236 40.07 23.56 6.38
C SER A 236 41.41 23.10 5.79
N GLU A 237 41.56 23.20 4.53
CA GLU A 237 42.83 23.00 3.84
C GLU A 237 43.82 24.11 4.26
N THR A 238 44.97 23.72 4.81
CA THR A 238 46.15 24.53 4.82
C THR A 238 47.11 24.00 3.77
N PRO A 239 47.69 24.86 2.94
CA PRO A 239 48.70 24.41 1.98
C PRO A 239 50.07 24.36 2.64
N ASP A 240 50.83 23.32 2.44
CA ASP A 240 52.29 23.43 2.27
C ASP A 240 52.94 22.08 1.93
N ASP A 241 53.86 22.25 1.01
CA ASP A 241 55.13 21.55 0.71
C ASP A 241 55.12 20.39 -0.29
N GLU A 242 55.72 20.78 -1.43
CA GLU A 242 56.20 19.93 -2.51
C GLU A 242 57.21 18.87 -2.02
N ALA A 243 56.90 17.62 -2.29
CA ALA A 243 57.91 16.58 -2.46
C ALA A 243 57.59 15.76 -3.71
N ASN A 244 58.39 15.93 -4.69
CA ASN A 244 58.42 15.26 -5.98
C ASN A 244 58.78 13.77 -5.77
N GLU A 245 57.82 12.85 -5.79
CA GLU A 245 58.04 11.44 -6.06
C GLU A 245 57.10 11.02 -7.18
N GLN A 246 57.66 10.51 -8.28
CA GLN A 246 56.94 9.88 -9.37
C GLN A 246 56.25 8.62 -8.84
N GLU A 247 55.04 8.79 -8.30
CA GLU A 247 54.14 7.66 -8.06
C GLU A 247 53.48 7.26 -9.38
N ALA A 248 53.55 5.97 -9.68
CA ALA A 248 52.72 5.37 -10.70
C ALA A 248 51.24 5.73 -10.40
N GLU A 249 50.59 6.45 -11.32
CA GLU A 249 49.19 6.84 -11.22
C GLU A 249 48.35 5.61 -10.80
N SER A 250 47.94 5.53 -9.53
CA SER A 250 47.00 4.56 -9.07
C SER A 250 45.64 4.92 -9.66
N GLN A 251 45.24 4.19 -10.69
CA GLN A 251 43.98 4.45 -11.39
C GLN A 251 42.82 4.06 -10.46
N GLU A 252 41.98 5.04 -10.14
CA GLU A 252 40.85 4.82 -9.27
C GLU A 252 39.71 4.07 -10.00
N PRO A 253 38.99 3.16 -9.27
CA PRO A 253 37.82 2.49 -9.80
C PRO A 253 36.73 3.48 -10.20
N ALA A 254 35.87 3.09 -11.15
CA ALA A 254 34.69 3.88 -11.51
C ALA A 254 33.72 4.02 -10.32
N THR A 255 33.02 5.14 -10.27
CA THR A 255 32.00 5.44 -9.26
C THR A 255 30.65 5.70 -9.95
N ILE A 256 29.54 5.67 -9.19
CA ILE A 256 28.22 6.01 -9.71
C ILE A 256 27.54 7.06 -8.82
N ALA A 257 26.97 8.07 -9.46
CA ALA A 257 26.19 9.13 -8.82
C ALA A 257 24.72 9.06 -9.27
N ASP A 258 23.82 9.63 -8.48
CA ASP A 258 22.37 9.77 -8.78
C ASP A 258 21.68 8.46 -9.18
N ALA A 259 22.18 7.32 -8.67
CA ALA A 259 21.65 6.01 -8.98
C ALA A 259 20.36 5.73 -8.23
N ASN A 260 19.43 5.03 -8.91
CA ASN A 260 18.28 4.42 -8.29
C ASN A 260 18.31 2.89 -8.43
N PHE A 261 17.54 2.24 -7.60
CA PHE A 261 17.29 0.80 -7.69
C PHE A 261 15.89 0.46 -7.15
N PRO A 262 15.24 -0.59 -7.67
CA PRO A 262 13.96 -1.01 -7.16
C PRO A 262 14.14 -1.67 -5.79
N GLN A 263 13.21 -1.44 -4.86
CA GLN A 263 13.10 -2.23 -3.64
C GLN A 263 11.93 -3.23 -3.76
N ARG A 264 10.81 -2.76 -4.27
CA ARG A 264 9.63 -3.55 -4.57
C ARG A 264 8.96 -2.98 -5.81
N ILE A 265 8.66 -3.86 -6.76
CA ILE A 265 7.80 -3.54 -7.92
C ILE A 265 6.69 -4.57 -8.02
N ILE A 266 5.64 -4.26 -8.76
CA ILE A 266 4.54 -5.18 -9.05
C ILE A 266 4.81 -5.85 -10.40
N GLU A 267 4.54 -7.13 -10.52
CA GLU A 267 4.65 -7.90 -11.75
C GLU A 267 3.94 -7.19 -12.92
N GLY A 268 4.65 -6.97 -14.01
CA GLY A 268 4.19 -6.19 -15.16
C GLY A 268 4.43 -4.69 -15.06
N GLN A 269 4.94 -4.16 -13.94
CA GLN A 269 5.27 -2.76 -13.77
C GLN A 269 6.65 -2.45 -14.36
N ALA A 270 6.73 -1.38 -15.13
CA ALA A 270 8.01 -0.84 -15.59
C ALA A 270 8.73 -0.13 -14.45
N PHE A 271 10.06 -0.16 -14.50
CA PHE A 271 10.95 0.62 -13.66
C PHE A 271 12.08 1.17 -14.55
N SER A 272 12.38 2.46 -14.43
CA SER A 272 13.46 3.10 -15.19
C SER A 272 14.70 3.24 -14.31
N ILE A 273 15.82 2.70 -14.80
CA ILE A 273 17.12 2.83 -14.14
C ILE A 273 17.69 4.22 -14.30
N LYS A 274 18.43 4.70 -13.30
CA LYS A 274 19.15 5.98 -13.34
C LYS A 274 20.50 5.83 -12.69
N GLY A 275 21.44 6.67 -13.12
CA GLY A 275 22.77 6.77 -12.56
C GLY A 275 23.76 7.31 -13.58
N ILE A 276 24.72 8.09 -13.11
CA ILE A 276 25.83 8.60 -13.90
C ILE A 276 27.09 7.93 -13.37
N ILE A 277 27.69 7.09 -14.20
CA ILE A 277 28.98 6.46 -13.90
C ILE A 277 30.08 7.44 -14.29
N ASN A 278 31.00 7.71 -13.36
CA ASN A 278 32.15 8.59 -13.54
C ASN A 278 33.43 7.82 -13.27
N SER A 279 34.49 8.17 -14.02
CA SER A 279 35.78 7.53 -13.95
C SER A 279 36.89 8.52 -14.37
N GLN A 280 38.08 8.39 -13.84
CA GLN A 280 39.24 9.16 -14.26
C GLN A 280 39.79 8.68 -15.62
N SER A 281 39.61 7.41 -15.95
CA SER A 281 39.98 6.82 -17.25
C SER A 281 38.71 6.36 -18.01
N ASN A 282 38.85 6.07 -19.29
CA ASN A 282 37.73 5.64 -20.12
C ASN A 282 37.04 4.40 -19.56
N ILE A 283 35.73 4.47 -19.44
CA ILE A 283 34.87 3.34 -19.06
C ILE A 283 34.81 2.38 -20.25
N THR A 284 35.41 1.22 -20.11
CA THR A 284 35.50 0.21 -21.17
C THR A 284 34.28 -0.66 -21.28
N ASN A 285 33.61 -0.89 -20.15
CA ASN A 285 32.37 -1.69 -20.12
C ASN A 285 31.46 -1.21 -18.99
N VAL A 286 30.15 -1.24 -19.21
CA VAL A 286 29.10 -1.07 -18.22
C VAL A 286 28.11 -2.22 -18.38
N THR A 287 27.78 -2.90 -17.29
CA THR A 287 26.80 -3.99 -17.29
C THR A 287 25.74 -3.73 -16.25
N VAL A 288 24.49 -3.85 -16.67
CA VAL A 288 23.32 -3.91 -15.77
C VAL A 288 22.74 -5.30 -15.87
N ALA A 289 22.64 -6.01 -14.73
CA ALA A 289 22.12 -7.37 -14.69
C ALA A 289 21.06 -7.52 -13.60
N ILE A 290 20.09 -8.39 -13.85
CA ILE A 290 19.11 -8.83 -12.86
C ILE A 290 19.19 -10.35 -12.78
N THR A 291 19.47 -10.85 -11.57
CA THR A 291 19.51 -12.28 -11.28
C THR A 291 18.33 -12.68 -10.40
N ASN A 292 17.77 -13.86 -10.63
CA ASN A 292 16.69 -14.42 -9.81
C ASN A 292 17.22 -15.06 -8.51
N SER A 293 16.32 -15.54 -7.67
CA SER A 293 16.64 -16.21 -6.39
C SER A 293 17.48 -17.49 -6.53
N ALA A 294 17.54 -18.10 -7.72
CA ALA A 294 18.40 -19.24 -8.02
C ALA A 294 19.80 -18.82 -8.54
N GLY A 295 20.10 -17.52 -8.60
CA GLY A 295 21.36 -16.98 -9.13
C GLY A 295 21.43 -16.93 -10.65
N ALA A 296 20.35 -17.25 -11.37
CA ALA A 296 20.34 -17.17 -12.82
C ALA A 296 20.06 -15.73 -13.28
N GLU A 297 20.87 -15.26 -14.23
CA GLU A 297 20.66 -13.97 -14.89
C GLU A 297 19.42 -14.05 -15.79
N VAL A 298 18.46 -13.17 -15.55
CA VAL A 298 17.18 -13.12 -16.28
C VAL A 298 17.07 -11.90 -17.19
N ILE A 299 17.80 -10.85 -16.88
CA ILE A 299 17.97 -9.66 -17.72
C ILE A 299 19.43 -9.23 -17.64
N ALA A 300 20.04 -8.94 -18.78
CA ALA A 300 21.34 -8.30 -18.86
C ALA A 300 21.35 -7.29 -20.01
N ALA A 301 22.02 -6.17 -19.75
CA ALA A 301 22.28 -5.16 -20.75
C ALA A 301 23.70 -4.60 -20.53
N SER A 302 24.43 -4.37 -21.60
CA SER A 302 25.79 -3.84 -21.52
C SER A 302 26.05 -2.75 -22.58
N ALA A 303 27.02 -1.91 -22.27
CA ALA A 303 27.52 -0.87 -23.18
C ALA A 303 29.04 -0.73 -23.04
N GLN A 304 29.69 -0.26 -24.10
CA GLN A 304 31.11 0.07 -24.12
C GLN A 304 31.26 1.56 -24.45
N PRO A 305 31.13 2.46 -23.43
CA PRO A 305 31.04 3.90 -23.67
C PRO A 305 32.29 4.51 -24.27
N GLY A 306 33.47 4.05 -23.86
CA GLY A 306 34.75 4.65 -24.27
C GLY A 306 34.94 6.11 -23.78
N THR A 307 34.20 6.52 -22.75
CA THR A 307 34.21 7.88 -22.18
C THR A 307 34.43 7.81 -20.66
N THR A 308 34.78 8.94 -20.06
CA THR A 308 34.99 9.04 -18.61
C THR A 308 33.69 9.25 -17.82
N SER A 309 32.56 9.46 -18.50
CA SER A 309 31.24 9.59 -17.87
C SER A 309 30.18 8.90 -18.73
N TYR A 310 29.25 8.16 -18.09
CA TYR A 310 28.19 7.42 -18.77
C TYR A 310 26.87 7.45 -18.02
N ASP A 311 25.81 7.91 -18.68
CA ASP A 311 24.45 7.97 -18.15
C ASP A 311 23.71 6.66 -18.50
N ILE A 312 23.50 5.78 -17.50
CA ILE A 312 22.87 4.47 -17.73
C ILE A 312 21.39 4.59 -18.13
N TYR A 313 20.70 5.68 -17.73
CA TYR A 313 19.34 5.93 -18.17
C TYR A 313 19.28 6.14 -19.70
N LYS A 314 20.14 6.97 -20.23
CA LYS A 314 20.15 7.25 -21.68
C LYS A 314 20.62 6.05 -22.50
N GLY A 315 21.56 5.27 -21.95
CA GLY A 315 22.21 4.23 -22.72
C GLY A 315 21.61 2.83 -22.57
N LEU A 316 21.06 2.48 -21.41
CA LEU A 316 20.67 1.10 -21.07
C LEU A 316 19.21 0.93 -20.60
N ASP A 317 18.50 2.01 -20.20
CA ASP A 317 17.16 1.89 -19.61
C ASP A 317 16.18 1.11 -20.50
N ASN A 318 16.18 1.38 -21.79
CA ASN A 318 15.31 0.68 -22.76
C ASN A 318 15.65 -0.81 -22.93
N SER A 319 16.83 -1.24 -22.51
CA SER A 319 17.30 -2.63 -22.62
C SER A 319 17.04 -3.44 -21.35
N VAL A 320 16.67 -2.76 -20.23
CA VAL A 320 16.41 -3.40 -18.93
C VAL A 320 14.89 -3.48 -18.67
N ALA A 321 14.26 -4.51 -19.19
CA ALA A 321 12.80 -4.63 -19.23
C ALA A 321 12.21 -5.18 -17.93
N PHE A 322 12.18 -4.42 -16.86
CA PHE A 322 11.62 -4.83 -15.56
C PHE A 322 10.18 -5.38 -15.64
N GLY A 323 9.36 -4.86 -16.55
CA GLY A 323 7.99 -5.32 -16.75
C GLY A 323 7.85 -6.77 -17.22
N THR A 324 8.93 -7.43 -17.59
CA THR A 324 8.94 -8.86 -17.96
C THR A 324 9.19 -9.80 -16.78
N LEU A 325 9.63 -9.25 -15.64
CA LEU A 325 9.90 -10.04 -14.44
C LEU A 325 8.59 -10.58 -13.84
N VAL A 326 8.63 -11.84 -13.46
CA VAL A 326 7.54 -12.51 -12.73
C VAL A 326 7.70 -12.30 -11.23
N ALA A 327 6.66 -12.54 -10.44
CA ALA A 327 6.76 -12.42 -8.98
C ALA A 327 7.84 -13.33 -8.41
N GLY A 328 8.75 -12.74 -7.59
CA GLY A 328 9.89 -13.42 -6.99
C GLY A 328 10.90 -12.45 -6.38
N LYS A 329 12.00 -13.01 -5.87
CA LYS A 329 13.13 -12.27 -5.32
C LYS A 329 14.24 -12.16 -6.36
N TYR A 330 14.87 -10.99 -6.45
CA TYR A 330 15.88 -10.65 -7.45
C TYR A 330 17.01 -9.84 -6.86
N VAL A 331 18.15 -9.83 -7.54
CA VAL A 331 19.26 -8.93 -7.29
C VAL A 331 19.49 -8.07 -8.54
N TYR A 332 19.49 -6.76 -8.35
CA TYR A 332 19.87 -5.76 -9.35
C TYR A 332 21.33 -5.39 -9.18
N THR A 333 22.12 -5.52 -10.22
CA THR A 333 23.57 -5.26 -10.19
C THR A 333 23.95 -4.29 -11.31
N VAL A 334 24.78 -3.30 -10.98
CA VAL A 334 25.45 -2.43 -11.95
C VAL A 334 26.94 -2.59 -11.76
N ARG A 335 27.67 -2.88 -12.82
CA ARG A 335 29.12 -2.97 -12.85
C ARG A 335 29.70 -2.04 -13.89
N ALA A 336 30.88 -1.54 -13.64
CA ALA A 336 31.65 -0.81 -14.63
C ALA A 336 33.10 -1.26 -14.61
N ALA A 337 33.73 -1.24 -15.77
CA ALA A 337 35.15 -1.49 -15.94
C ALA A 337 35.85 -0.27 -16.52
N ASN A 338 37.01 0.06 -16.00
CA ASN A 338 37.92 1.07 -16.47
C ASN A 338 39.37 0.55 -16.44
N ALA A 339 40.36 1.36 -16.57
CA ALA A 339 41.78 0.94 -16.53
C ALA A 339 42.18 0.38 -15.14
N ALA A 340 41.49 0.74 -14.05
CA ALA A 340 41.68 0.16 -12.70
C ALA A 340 41.06 -1.24 -12.55
N GLY A 341 40.26 -1.72 -13.53
CA GLY A 341 39.57 -2.99 -13.48
C GLY A 341 38.04 -2.86 -13.40
N GLU A 342 37.35 -4.00 -13.15
CA GLU A 342 35.91 -4.05 -12.97
C GLU A 342 35.53 -3.82 -11.51
N VAL A 343 34.53 -2.97 -11.28
CA VAL A 343 33.95 -2.71 -9.96
C VAL A 343 32.44 -2.89 -9.99
N THR A 344 31.88 -3.45 -8.91
CA THR A 344 30.44 -3.49 -8.69
C THR A 344 29.99 -2.19 -8.02
N LEU A 345 29.24 -1.38 -8.75
CA LEU A 345 28.74 -0.09 -8.31
C LEU A 345 27.45 -0.19 -7.51
N ILE A 346 26.57 -1.12 -7.90
CA ILE A 346 25.31 -1.43 -7.22
C ILE A 346 25.16 -2.95 -7.15
N SER A 347 24.76 -3.44 -5.99
CA SER A 347 24.26 -4.82 -5.80
C SER A 347 23.14 -4.76 -4.77
N GLN A 348 21.90 -4.81 -5.24
CA GLN A 348 20.73 -4.57 -4.39
C GLN A 348 19.66 -5.64 -4.60
N GLU A 349 19.24 -6.28 -3.51
CA GLU A 349 18.10 -7.17 -3.51
C GLU A 349 16.80 -6.38 -3.66
N PHE A 350 15.86 -6.91 -4.43
CA PHE A 350 14.51 -6.39 -4.54
C PHE A 350 13.49 -7.51 -4.75
N VAL A 351 12.22 -7.20 -4.58
CA VAL A 351 11.13 -8.14 -4.82
C VAL A 351 10.20 -7.67 -5.92
N VAL A 352 9.74 -8.60 -6.73
CA VAL A 352 8.62 -8.42 -7.64
C VAL A 352 7.41 -9.08 -6.99
N ALA A 353 6.46 -8.26 -6.56
CA ALA A 353 5.21 -8.74 -5.97
C ALA A 353 4.25 -9.23 -7.05
N PRO A 354 3.40 -10.24 -6.76
CA PRO A 354 2.40 -10.69 -7.72
C PRO A 354 1.51 -9.54 -8.21
N ALA A 355 1.10 -9.61 -9.48
CA ALA A 355 0.17 -8.66 -10.05
C ALA A 355 -1.16 -8.62 -9.27
N VAL A 356 -1.80 -7.44 -9.25
CA VAL A 356 -3.09 -7.28 -8.56
C VAL A 356 -4.17 -8.08 -9.29
N THR A 357 -4.81 -8.99 -8.57
CA THR A 357 -5.91 -9.78 -9.14
C THR A 357 -7.22 -8.97 -9.16
N SER A 358 -8.21 -9.46 -9.88
CA SER A 358 -9.55 -8.87 -9.93
C SER A 358 -10.64 -9.87 -9.60
N ILE A 359 -11.59 -9.48 -8.74
CA ILE A 359 -12.74 -10.30 -8.39
C ILE A 359 -13.76 -10.23 -9.54
N ILE A 360 -13.88 -11.30 -10.29
CA ILE A 360 -14.84 -11.45 -11.41
C ILE A 360 -16.27 -11.41 -10.87
N SER A 361 -16.56 -12.21 -9.84
CA SER A 361 -17.89 -12.26 -9.25
C SER A 361 -17.91 -12.61 -7.78
N ALA A 362 -18.91 -12.07 -7.08
CA ALA A 362 -19.29 -12.43 -5.72
C ALA A 362 -20.81 -12.66 -5.69
N ASN A 363 -21.24 -13.90 -5.73
CA ASN A 363 -22.65 -14.24 -5.92
C ASN A 363 -23.20 -15.15 -4.81
N ASN A 364 -24.45 -14.96 -4.46
CA ASN A 364 -25.14 -15.88 -3.57
C ASN A 364 -25.24 -17.27 -4.20
N CYS A 365 -24.87 -18.28 -3.45
CA CYS A 365 -25.13 -19.69 -3.75
C CYS A 365 -25.88 -20.37 -2.60
N ALA A 366 -26.22 -21.64 -2.76
CA ALA A 366 -26.95 -22.38 -1.74
C ALA A 366 -26.19 -22.49 -0.42
N SER A 367 -24.87 -22.69 -0.49
CA SER A 367 -23.99 -22.88 0.67
C SER A 367 -23.41 -21.58 1.25
N GLY A 368 -23.54 -20.43 0.55
CA GLY A 368 -22.90 -19.21 1.03
C GLY A 368 -22.81 -18.11 -0.01
N ILE A 369 -21.64 -17.46 -0.10
CA ILE A 369 -21.27 -16.54 -1.18
C ILE A 369 -20.14 -17.17 -1.97
N TYR A 370 -20.36 -17.38 -3.26
CA TYR A 370 -19.38 -17.91 -4.21
C TYR A 370 -18.59 -16.75 -4.80
N LEU A 371 -17.27 -16.80 -4.62
CA LEU A 371 -16.30 -15.87 -5.17
C LEU A 371 -15.60 -16.51 -6.36
N LYS A 372 -15.30 -15.71 -7.37
CA LYS A 372 -14.45 -16.08 -8.50
C LYS A 372 -13.57 -14.90 -8.86
N TRP A 373 -12.26 -15.15 -9.05
CA TRP A 373 -11.29 -14.11 -9.40
C TRP A 373 -10.34 -14.58 -10.49
N LYS A 374 -9.62 -13.63 -11.10
CA LYS A 374 -8.62 -13.93 -12.14
C LYS A 374 -7.40 -14.58 -11.48
N SER A 375 -6.92 -15.69 -12.04
CA SER A 375 -5.66 -16.29 -11.60
C SER A 375 -4.47 -15.43 -12.03
N ILE A 376 -3.45 -15.38 -11.18
CA ILE A 376 -2.12 -14.83 -11.47
C ILE A 376 -1.17 -16.01 -11.56
N ASN A 377 -0.50 -16.18 -12.69
CA ASN A 377 0.29 -17.39 -12.98
C ASN A 377 1.48 -17.56 -12.03
N SER A 378 2.08 -16.45 -11.60
CA SER A 378 3.22 -16.43 -10.68
C SER A 378 2.84 -16.69 -9.23
N ALA A 379 1.56 -16.52 -8.85
CA ALA A 379 1.11 -16.60 -7.47
C ALA A 379 1.18 -18.03 -6.91
N THR A 380 1.77 -18.18 -5.73
CA THR A 380 1.73 -19.40 -4.91
C THR A 380 0.34 -19.60 -4.30
N GLY A 381 -0.31 -18.51 -3.89
CA GLY A 381 -1.64 -18.56 -3.29
C GLY A 381 -2.33 -17.21 -3.21
N TYR A 382 -3.47 -17.21 -2.51
CA TYR A 382 -4.33 -16.05 -2.37
C TYR A 382 -4.91 -15.95 -0.98
N TYR A 383 -4.70 -14.84 -0.31
CA TYR A 383 -5.45 -14.46 0.88
C TYR A 383 -6.79 -13.84 0.48
N ILE A 384 -7.85 -14.34 1.08
CA ILE A 384 -9.20 -13.78 0.94
C ILE A 384 -9.53 -13.03 2.20
N PHE A 385 -9.73 -11.73 2.06
CA PHE A 385 -10.20 -10.88 3.15
C PHE A 385 -11.70 -10.63 3.02
N ARG A 386 -12.40 -10.60 4.15
CA ARG A 386 -13.83 -10.37 4.22
C ARG A 386 -14.14 -9.26 5.21
N ARG A 387 -15.04 -8.39 4.83
CA ARG A 387 -15.66 -7.38 5.69
C ARG A 387 -17.15 -7.66 5.84
N GLU A 388 -17.68 -7.61 7.07
CA GLU A 388 -19.11 -7.72 7.37
C GLU A 388 -19.66 -6.32 7.72
N GLY A 389 -20.64 -5.84 6.93
CA GLY A 389 -21.23 -4.52 7.12
C GLY A 389 -20.24 -3.39 6.80
N SER A 390 -20.03 -2.53 7.78
CA SER A 390 -19.04 -1.43 7.78
C SER A 390 -17.79 -1.73 8.62
N GLY A 391 -17.64 -2.97 9.13
CA GLY A 391 -16.47 -3.38 9.89
C GLY A 391 -15.23 -3.49 9.01
N GLU A 392 -14.13 -3.94 9.59
CA GLU A 392 -12.85 -4.09 8.92
C GLU A 392 -12.75 -5.36 8.07
N TYR A 393 -11.77 -5.38 7.17
CA TYR A 393 -11.41 -6.58 6.44
C TYR A 393 -10.58 -7.51 7.31
N THR A 394 -11.05 -8.72 7.49
CA THR A 394 -10.33 -9.78 8.23
C THR A 394 -10.02 -10.93 7.31
N LEU A 395 -8.90 -11.60 7.54
CA LEU A 395 -8.52 -12.80 6.80
C LEU A 395 -9.59 -13.89 6.98
N LEU A 396 -10.16 -14.33 5.87
CA LEU A 396 -11.19 -15.36 5.82
C LEU A 396 -10.61 -16.72 5.46
N ALA A 397 -9.70 -16.76 4.49
CA ALA A 397 -9.14 -17.99 3.98
C ALA A 397 -7.83 -17.72 3.24
N ASP A 398 -7.00 -18.76 3.19
CA ASP A 398 -5.87 -18.91 2.30
C ASP A 398 -6.21 -19.98 1.27
N VAL A 399 -5.97 -19.70 -0.02
CA VAL A 399 -6.32 -20.56 -1.15
C VAL A 399 -5.11 -20.74 -2.04
N ALA A 400 -4.71 -21.98 -2.27
CA ALA A 400 -3.59 -22.28 -3.16
C ALA A 400 -3.80 -21.73 -4.56
N GLY A 401 -2.71 -21.26 -5.17
CA GLY A 401 -2.66 -20.85 -6.57
C GLY A 401 -2.82 -22.03 -7.53
N ASN A 402 -3.17 -21.73 -8.76
CA ASN A 402 -3.18 -22.68 -9.87
C ASN A 402 -2.80 -21.93 -11.15
N SER A 403 -1.56 -22.07 -11.56
CA SER A 403 -1.01 -21.40 -12.75
C SER A 403 -1.67 -21.85 -14.07
N ALA A 404 -2.22 -23.05 -14.12
CA ALA A 404 -2.92 -23.56 -15.31
C ALA A 404 -4.37 -23.06 -15.43
N ALA A 405 -4.93 -22.51 -14.37
CA ALA A 405 -6.31 -22.03 -14.36
C ALA A 405 -6.40 -20.55 -14.73
N SER A 406 -7.34 -20.17 -15.59
CA SER A 406 -7.64 -18.76 -15.90
C SER A 406 -8.35 -18.04 -14.75
N SER A 407 -8.90 -18.77 -13.80
CA SER A 407 -9.63 -18.22 -12.64
C SER A 407 -9.70 -19.22 -11.50
N ILE A 408 -9.69 -18.69 -10.28
CA ILE A 408 -9.82 -19.45 -9.04
C ILE A 408 -11.15 -19.11 -8.39
N SER A 409 -11.66 -19.99 -7.54
CA SER A 409 -12.93 -19.78 -6.86
C SER A 409 -12.89 -20.28 -5.42
N PHE A 410 -13.72 -19.65 -4.59
CA PHE A 410 -13.89 -19.99 -3.19
C PHE A 410 -15.35 -19.79 -2.78
N THR A 411 -15.84 -20.54 -1.82
CA THR A 411 -17.18 -20.34 -1.26
C THR A 411 -17.11 -20.01 0.23
N ASP A 412 -17.44 -18.78 0.56
CA ASP A 412 -17.63 -18.39 1.94
C ASP A 412 -18.92 -18.98 2.49
N LYS A 413 -18.77 -20.07 3.24
CA LYS A 413 -19.88 -20.79 3.88
C LYS A 413 -20.32 -20.17 5.21
N LYS A 414 -19.49 -19.25 5.80
CA LYS A 414 -19.74 -18.62 7.09
C LYS A 414 -20.50 -17.29 6.94
N THR A 415 -21.52 -17.26 6.08
CA THR A 415 -22.30 -16.06 5.81
C THR A 415 -23.68 -16.09 6.43
N LYS A 416 -24.10 -14.96 7.05
CA LYS A 416 -25.42 -14.77 7.66
C LYS A 416 -26.38 -14.14 6.65
N GLY A 417 -27.64 -14.58 6.63
CA GLY A 417 -28.67 -13.98 5.77
C GLY A 417 -28.97 -12.53 6.14
N ALA A 418 -29.33 -11.73 5.16
CA ALA A 418 -29.65 -10.30 5.27
C ALA A 418 -28.45 -9.41 5.69
N THR A 419 -27.24 -9.84 5.41
CA THR A 419 -25.98 -9.15 5.74
C THR A 419 -25.25 -8.74 4.48
N ARG A 420 -24.62 -7.55 4.50
CA ARG A 420 -23.71 -7.09 3.45
C ARG A 420 -22.31 -7.59 3.77
N TYR A 421 -21.65 -8.14 2.79
CA TYR A 421 -20.25 -8.52 2.82
C TYR A 421 -19.49 -7.79 1.72
N ALA A 422 -18.21 -7.53 1.95
CA ALA A 422 -17.28 -7.13 0.90
C ALA A 422 -16.04 -8.03 0.99
N TYR A 423 -15.42 -8.30 -0.15
CA TYR A 423 -14.25 -9.17 -0.26
C TYR A 423 -13.13 -8.46 -0.98
N ARG A 424 -11.90 -8.65 -0.52
CA ARG A 424 -10.66 -8.32 -1.20
C ARG A 424 -9.83 -9.59 -1.33
N ILE A 425 -9.01 -9.69 -2.36
CA ILE A 425 -8.13 -10.82 -2.61
C ILE A 425 -6.73 -10.27 -2.85
N CYS A 426 -5.77 -10.80 -2.12
CA CYS A 426 -4.36 -10.51 -2.24
C CYS A 426 -3.67 -11.77 -2.76
N ALA A 427 -2.98 -11.71 -3.89
CA ALA A 427 -2.12 -12.78 -4.34
C ALA A 427 -0.80 -12.72 -3.57
N TYR A 428 -0.19 -13.88 -3.29
CA TYR A 428 1.16 -13.93 -2.70
C TYR A 428 2.06 -14.90 -3.46
N LYS A 429 3.36 -14.71 -3.34
CA LYS A 429 4.40 -15.57 -3.88
C LYS A 429 5.34 -16.01 -2.76
N ASP A 430 5.58 -17.32 -2.65
CA ASP A 430 6.68 -17.85 -1.86
C ASP A 430 7.84 -18.16 -2.81
N ASP A 431 8.99 -17.54 -2.60
CA ASP A 431 10.17 -17.69 -3.44
C ASP A 431 11.44 -17.78 -2.58
N ALA A 432 12.17 -18.88 -2.69
CA ALA A 432 13.43 -19.15 -1.97
C ALA A 432 13.34 -18.81 -0.47
N GLY A 433 12.27 -19.21 0.20
CA GLY A 433 12.03 -18.94 1.62
C GLY A 433 11.53 -17.52 1.95
N THR A 434 11.41 -16.65 0.96
CA THR A 434 10.84 -15.30 1.11
C THR A 434 9.35 -15.33 0.76
N HIS A 435 8.51 -14.78 1.66
CA HIS A 435 7.09 -14.58 1.40
C HIS A 435 6.86 -13.16 0.88
N ILE A 436 6.21 -13.05 -0.29
CA ILE A 436 6.01 -11.79 -0.98
C ILE A 436 4.51 -11.58 -1.21
N ASP A 437 3.92 -10.67 -0.44
CA ASP A 437 2.54 -10.27 -0.63
C ASP A 437 2.38 -9.34 -1.83
N GLY A 438 1.33 -9.58 -2.62
CA GLY A 438 0.86 -8.64 -3.62
C GLY A 438 -0.04 -7.58 -3.01
N ASP A 439 -0.54 -6.68 -3.85
CA ASP A 439 -1.50 -5.69 -3.43
C ASP A 439 -2.92 -6.27 -3.46
N SER A 440 -3.76 -5.81 -2.53
CA SER A 440 -5.14 -6.24 -2.45
C SER A 440 -5.97 -5.76 -3.65
N SER A 441 -6.83 -6.62 -4.16
CA SER A 441 -7.80 -6.24 -5.19
C SER A 441 -8.77 -5.16 -4.71
N ALA A 442 -9.37 -4.44 -5.65
CA ALA A 442 -10.54 -3.61 -5.35
C ALA A 442 -11.64 -4.43 -4.65
N GLY A 443 -12.31 -3.80 -3.69
CA GLY A 443 -13.35 -4.46 -2.90
C GLY A 443 -14.58 -4.84 -3.73
N LYS A 444 -15.07 -6.09 -3.61
CA LYS A 444 -16.28 -6.56 -4.27
C LYS A 444 -17.38 -6.83 -3.26
N ALA A 445 -18.41 -6.01 -3.26
CA ALA A 445 -19.54 -6.17 -2.34
C ALA A 445 -20.55 -7.23 -2.81
N CYS A 446 -21.10 -7.98 -1.86
CA CYS A 446 -22.21 -8.87 -2.06
C CYS A 446 -23.18 -8.79 -0.87
N PHE A 447 -24.48 -8.72 -1.14
CA PHE A 447 -25.49 -8.79 -0.09
C PHE A 447 -26.01 -10.23 0.00
N LYS A 448 -25.84 -10.86 1.15
CA LYS A 448 -26.32 -12.23 1.36
C LYS A 448 -27.84 -12.28 1.50
N LEU A 449 -28.48 -12.90 0.52
CA LEU A 449 -29.90 -13.22 0.56
C LEU A 449 -30.09 -14.74 0.71
N SER A 450 -30.91 -15.13 1.65
CA SER A 450 -31.33 -16.54 1.77
C SER A 450 -32.30 -16.90 0.64
N ALA A 451 -32.26 -18.12 0.18
CA ALA A 451 -33.29 -18.63 -0.72
C ALA A 451 -34.65 -18.67 0.00
N PRO A 452 -35.77 -18.37 -0.68
CA PRO A 452 -37.09 -18.52 -0.07
C PRO A 452 -37.35 -19.95 0.37
N GLY A 453 -37.72 -20.11 1.66
CA GLY A 453 -38.11 -21.40 2.22
C GLY A 453 -39.62 -21.68 2.10
N ALA A 454 -40.01 -22.88 2.45
CA ALA A 454 -41.42 -23.31 2.49
C ALA A 454 -42.20 -23.06 1.19
N VAL A 455 -41.52 -23.29 0.04
CA VAL A 455 -42.16 -23.14 -1.28
C VAL A 455 -43.23 -24.19 -1.45
N LYS A 456 -44.47 -23.73 -1.59
CA LYS A 456 -45.67 -24.59 -1.86
C LYS A 456 -46.19 -24.23 -3.25
N VAL A 457 -46.58 -25.25 -4.00
CA VAL A 457 -47.24 -25.10 -5.30
C VAL A 457 -48.55 -25.89 -5.23
N LYS A 458 -49.66 -25.22 -5.46
CA LYS A 458 -51.00 -25.83 -5.45
C LYS A 458 -51.64 -25.62 -6.83
N ARG A 459 -52.17 -26.70 -7.41
CA ARG A 459 -52.98 -26.60 -8.63
C ARG A 459 -54.32 -25.96 -8.30
N LEU A 460 -54.72 -24.97 -9.05
CA LEU A 460 -56.04 -24.33 -8.92
C LEU A 460 -57.00 -24.77 -10.03
N SER A 461 -56.47 -25.02 -11.24
CA SER A 461 -57.22 -25.54 -12.36
C SER A 461 -56.29 -26.30 -13.33
N SER A 462 -56.83 -26.87 -14.40
CA SER A 462 -56.05 -27.51 -15.45
C SER A 462 -55.01 -26.60 -16.13
N LYS A 463 -55.21 -25.26 -16.04
CA LYS A 463 -54.34 -24.23 -16.68
C LYS A 463 -53.75 -23.23 -15.67
N SER A 464 -53.83 -23.50 -14.34
CA SER A 464 -53.31 -22.54 -13.35
C SER A 464 -52.80 -23.21 -12.09
N ILE A 465 -51.75 -22.62 -11.51
CA ILE A 465 -51.13 -22.98 -10.25
C ILE A 465 -50.96 -21.76 -9.36
N ARG A 466 -51.01 -21.95 -8.04
CA ARG A 466 -50.62 -20.96 -7.04
C ARG A 466 -49.27 -21.36 -6.43
N VAL A 467 -48.36 -20.41 -6.43
CA VAL A 467 -47.03 -20.52 -5.79
C VAL A 467 -47.04 -19.65 -4.55
N SER A 468 -46.66 -20.18 -3.39
CA SER A 468 -46.50 -19.43 -2.14
C SER A 468 -45.22 -19.85 -1.43
N PHE A 469 -44.61 -18.95 -0.63
CA PHE A 469 -43.35 -19.18 0.05
C PHE A 469 -43.19 -18.25 1.26
N LYS A 470 -42.22 -18.52 2.15
CA LYS A 470 -41.87 -17.64 3.27
C LYS A 470 -41.11 -16.41 2.78
N LYS A 471 -41.51 -15.22 3.25
CA LYS A 471 -40.79 -13.96 2.95
C LYS A 471 -39.34 -14.03 3.44
N VAL A 472 -38.43 -13.43 2.69
CA VAL A 472 -37.00 -13.33 3.03
C VAL A 472 -36.69 -11.93 3.54
N LYS A 473 -35.99 -11.82 4.67
CA LYS A 473 -35.56 -10.54 5.26
C LYS A 473 -34.74 -9.75 4.24
N ARG A 474 -35.02 -8.45 4.08
CA ARG A 474 -34.37 -7.54 3.13
C ARG A 474 -34.65 -7.81 1.65
N ALA A 475 -35.38 -8.85 1.25
CA ALA A 475 -35.83 -8.97 -0.13
C ALA A 475 -36.81 -7.85 -0.49
N ARG A 476 -36.61 -7.25 -1.66
CA ARG A 476 -37.49 -6.22 -2.20
C ARG A 476 -38.53 -6.79 -3.16
N TYR A 477 -38.15 -7.84 -3.88
CA TYR A 477 -39.03 -8.58 -4.77
C TYR A 477 -38.52 -10.01 -4.93
N TYR A 478 -39.29 -10.84 -5.65
CA TYR A 478 -38.95 -12.25 -5.88
C TYR A 478 -39.09 -12.56 -7.36
N GLN A 479 -38.32 -13.54 -7.80
CA GLN A 479 -38.46 -14.15 -9.12
C GLN A 479 -39.00 -15.55 -8.96
N VAL A 480 -40.13 -15.82 -9.59
CA VAL A 480 -40.70 -17.15 -9.71
C VAL A 480 -40.36 -17.66 -11.11
N GLN A 481 -39.62 -18.74 -11.19
CA GLN A 481 -39.26 -19.40 -12.44
C GLN A 481 -40.03 -20.71 -12.56
N TYR A 482 -40.59 -20.94 -13.74
CA TYR A 482 -41.32 -22.17 -14.01
C TYR A 482 -41.06 -22.68 -15.42
N SER A 483 -41.02 -24.02 -15.58
CA SER A 483 -40.79 -24.74 -16.83
C SER A 483 -41.44 -26.11 -16.81
N THR A 484 -41.70 -26.68 -17.97
CA THR A 484 -42.04 -28.10 -18.13
C THR A 484 -40.81 -29.02 -18.04
N SER A 485 -39.61 -28.46 -18.15
CA SER A 485 -38.33 -29.17 -18.04
C SER A 485 -37.77 -29.11 -16.63
N LYS A 486 -37.25 -30.24 -16.12
CA LYS A 486 -36.61 -30.37 -14.82
C LYS A 486 -35.35 -29.51 -14.67
N ASN A 487 -34.60 -29.30 -15.74
CA ASN A 487 -33.41 -28.45 -15.80
C ASN A 487 -33.72 -26.97 -16.06
N PHE A 488 -35.01 -26.60 -16.13
CA PHE A 488 -35.48 -25.24 -16.43
C PHE A 488 -35.08 -24.72 -17.82
N SER A 489 -34.82 -25.58 -18.79
CA SER A 489 -34.68 -25.16 -20.19
C SER A 489 -36.01 -24.52 -20.67
N GLY A 490 -35.93 -23.43 -21.41
CA GLY A 490 -37.10 -22.65 -21.88
C GLY A 490 -38.00 -22.10 -20.76
N ALA A 491 -37.43 -21.88 -19.57
CA ALA A 491 -38.20 -21.44 -18.42
C ALA A 491 -38.71 -19.99 -18.58
N LYS A 492 -39.89 -19.74 -18.03
CA LYS A 492 -40.46 -18.39 -17.86
C LYS A 492 -40.15 -17.89 -16.45
N ILE A 493 -39.86 -16.58 -16.34
CA ILE A 493 -39.59 -15.90 -15.07
C ILE A 493 -40.62 -14.79 -14.89
N VAL A 494 -41.18 -14.70 -13.70
CA VAL A 494 -42.13 -13.63 -13.31
C VAL A 494 -41.60 -12.94 -12.04
N ASN A 495 -41.51 -11.61 -12.08
CA ASN A 495 -41.16 -10.82 -10.91
C ASN A 495 -42.43 -10.54 -10.08
N ILE A 496 -42.30 -10.63 -8.75
CA ILE A 496 -43.41 -10.36 -7.83
C ILE A 496 -42.92 -9.64 -6.58
N SER A 497 -43.68 -8.72 -6.03
CA SER A 497 -43.38 -8.00 -4.78
C SER A 497 -43.82 -8.78 -3.54
N GLY A 498 -44.87 -9.59 -3.65
CA GLY A 498 -45.39 -10.41 -2.56
C GLY A 498 -44.79 -11.82 -2.52
N ASN A 499 -45.27 -12.64 -1.62
CA ASN A 499 -44.85 -14.03 -1.41
C ASN A 499 -45.85 -15.07 -1.96
N THR A 500 -46.81 -14.64 -2.77
CA THR A 500 -47.78 -15.51 -3.42
C THR A 500 -48.01 -15.02 -4.86
N LYS A 501 -48.12 -15.97 -5.81
CA LYS A 501 -48.43 -15.71 -7.22
C LYS A 501 -49.28 -16.82 -7.82
N THR A 502 -50.32 -16.45 -8.51
CA THR A 502 -51.05 -17.35 -9.40
C THR A 502 -50.49 -17.23 -10.82
N ILE A 503 -49.99 -18.33 -11.36
CA ILE A 503 -49.54 -18.48 -12.72
C ILE A 503 -50.67 -19.11 -13.52
N LYS A 504 -51.14 -18.36 -14.55
CA LYS A 504 -52.23 -18.76 -15.43
C LYS A 504 -51.73 -19.16 -16.82
N LYS A 505 -52.62 -19.61 -17.69
CA LYS A 505 -52.33 -19.97 -19.11
C LYS A 505 -51.25 -21.08 -19.24
N LEU A 506 -51.24 -22.04 -18.32
CA LEU A 506 -50.40 -23.23 -18.40
C LEU A 506 -50.96 -24.22 -19.43
N LYS A 507 -50.10 -25.04 -20.01
CA LYS A 507 -50.53 -26.14 -20.94
C LYS A 507 -51.21 -27.24 -20.13
N LYS A 508 -52.43 -27.60 -20.57
CA LYS A 508 -53.19 -28.70 -19.94
C LYS A 508 -52.42 -30.02 -19.98
N GLY A 509 -52.46 -30.81 -18.92
CA GLY A 509 -51.81 -32.12 -18.84
C GLY A 509 -50.28 -32.11 -18.69
N LYS A 510 -49.62 -30.97 -18.75
CA LYS A 510 -48.18 -30.87 -18.55
C LYS A 510 -47.79 -30.73 -17.08
N LYS A 511 -46.71 -31.42 -16.70
CA LYS A 511 -46.05 -31.25 -15.40
C LYS A 511 -45.20 -29.99 -15.43
N TYR A 512 -45.18 -29.24 -14.34
CA TYR A 512 -44.36 -28.01 -14.21
C TYR A 512 -43.43 -28.13 -13.03
N TYR A 513 -42.19 -27.66 -13.22
CA TYR A 513 -41.21 -27.41 -12.18
C TYR A 513 -41.18 -25.92 -11.85
N VAL A 514 -41.17 -25.60 -10.55
CA VAL A 514 -41.23 -24.23 -10.05
C VAL A 514 -40.15 -24.04 -9.01
N ARG A 515 -39.43 -22.92 -9.11
CA ARG A 515 -38.47 -22.47 -8.09
C ARG A 515 -38.57 -20.96 -7.90
N VAL A 516 -38.12 -20.49 -6.75
CA VAL A 516 -38.23 -19.09 -6.37
C VAL A 516 -36.89 -18.59 -5.86
N ARG A 517 -36.54 -17.34 -6.17
CA ARG A 517 -35.42 -16.65 -5.54
C ARG A 517 -35.81 -15.27 -5.06
N ALA A 518 -35.15 -14.82 -3.98
CA ALA A 518 -35.27 -13.48 -3.45
C ALA A 518 -34.33 -12.52 -4.21
N CYS A 519 -34.78 -11.29 -4.37
CA CYS A 519 -34.03 -10.23 -5.05
C CYS A 519 -34.05 -8.94 -4.23
N MET A 520 -32.94 -8.21 -4.26
CA MET A 520 -32.80 -6.88 -3.69
C MET A 520 -32.04 -6.01 -4.68
N LYS A 521 -32.54 -4.81 -4.94
CA LYS A 521 -31.82 -3.78 -5.73
C LYS A 521 -31.28 -2.74 -4.76
N SER A 522 -30.00 -2.41 -4.90
CA SER A 522 -29.34 -1.33 -4.17
C SER A 522 -28.53 -0.56 -5.19
N SER A 523 -28.85 0.71 -5.36
CA SER A 523 -28.32 1.53 -6.45
C SER A 523 -28.50 0.83 -7.80
N SER A 524 -27.48 0.70 -8.62
CA SER A 524 -27.50 -0.02 -9.90
C SER A 524 -27.39 -1.54 -9.79
N ILE A 525 -27.04 -2.09 -8.61
CA ILE A 525 -26.73 -3.51 -8.44
C ILE A 525 -27.95 -4.29 -7.99
N THR A 526 -28.24 -5.40 -8.66
CA THR A 526 -29.26 -6.36 -8.24
C THR A 526 -28.64 -7.60 -7.61
N TYR A 527 -28.84 -7.77 -6.32
CA TYR A 527 -28.45 -8.98 -5.59
C TYR A 527 -29.57 -10.01 -5.69
N ARG A 528 -29.21 -11.27 -5.94
CA ARG A 528 -30.15 -12.39 -6.07
C ARG A 528 -29.71 -13.50 -5.14
N SER A 529 -30.67 -14.14 -4.45
CA SER A 529 -30.39 -15.36 -3.70
C SER A 529 -30.14 -16.54 -4.65
N ALA A 530 -29.64 -17.65 -4.11
CA ALA A 530 -29.82 -18.94 -4.78
C ALA A 530 -31.30 -19.22 -5.04
N TRP A 531 -31.59 -20.06 -6.03
CA TRP A 531 -32.93 -20.58 -6.22
C TRP A 531 -33.31 -21.52 -5.07
N SER A 532 -34.56 -21.55 -4.69
CA SER A 532 -35.11 -22.59 -3.82
C SER A 532 -35.02 -23.97 -4.50
N ALA A 533 -35.16 -25.02 -3.69
CA ALA A 533 -35.40 -26.35 -4.26
C ALA A 533 -36.60 -26.30 -5.23
N ALA A 534 -36.47 -26.97 -6.36
CA ALA A 534 -37.53 -27.08 -7.34
C ALA A 534 -38.72 -27.91 -6.78
N LYS A 535 -39.93 -27.41 -6.96
CA LYS A 535 -41.16 -28.14 -6.68
C LYS A 535 -41.80 -28.57 -8.00
N ARG A 536 -42.15 -29.84 -8.10
CA ARG A 536 -42.86 -30.40 -9.24
C ARG A 536 -44.34 -30.41 -8.95
N MET A 537 -45.14 -30.06 -9.90
CA MET A 537 -46.59 -30.11 -9.84
C MET A 537 -47.13 -30.84 -11.06
#